data_4c9b26d7fe759b58ca74395f44b022f0
#
_entry.id   4c9b26d7fe759b58ca74395f44b022f0
#
_cell.length_a   1.000
_cell.length_b   1.000
_cell.length_c   1.000
_cell.angle_alpha   90.00
_cell.angle_beta   90.00
_cell.angle_gamma   90.00
#
_symmetry.space_group_name_H-M   'P 1'
#
loop_
_entity.id
_entity.type
_entity.pdbx_description
1 polymer ?
#
loop_
_entity_poly.entity_id
_entity_poly.type
_entity_poly.pdbx_seq_one_letter_code
_entity_poly.pdbx_strand_id
1 'polypeptide(L)'
;MQSLESKDGPIQRYVDILSNGGFKALFGDVANKDVVMTIINAFLPEHRRVVDINYLPTEYQGPVMDHNKDFQFDFMCTDASGTVFIVEMQRYQEEYWFKRCVSYASRAYDRQNRKGQNYDVPPVYLIGLMGTEIHHPDRDLWEERYISEYTFREKETHDLLDETIIIIFAELTRFSKAVSECRSDIDRILYILKNMGNLHNQPQELQTEVYRRIFEACEIAAFTKDKRIQYERDMYDEKRLRGIEAAYRKIGKEEGREEAQLEMARKLKSLGVAINTIIEASGLDRETVEAL
;
A
#
# COMPACT_ATOMS: atom_id res chain seq x y z
N MET A 1 -30.36 27.00 -22.83
CA MET A 1 -29.27 26.06 -22.53
C MET A 1 -28.98 26.17 -21.02
N GLN A 2 -29.62 25.30 -20.25
CA GLN A 2 -29.35 25.21 -18.79
C GLN A 2 -28.10 24.41 -18.59
N SER A 3 -27.14 25.02 -17.92
CA SER A 3 -25.91 24.37 -17.44
C SER A 3 -26.28 23.29 -16.46
N LEU A 4 -25.99 22.03 -16.79
CA LEU A 4 -25.98 20.92 -15.86
C LEU A 4 -24.84 21.18 -14.88
N GLU A 5 -25.16 21.73 -13.71
CA GLU A 5 -24.27 21.71 -12.56
C GLU A 5 -24.09 20.23 -12.14
N SER A 6 -22.91 19.69 -12.38
CA SER A 6 -22.53 18.38 -11.89
C SER A 6 -22.51 18.41 -10.35
N LYS A 7 -23.22 17.48 -9.71
CA LYS A 7 -23.27 17.26 -8.26
C LYS A 7 -21.97 16.63 -7.70
N ASP A 8 -20.87 16.72 -8.43
CA ASP A 8 -19.58 16.17 -8.04
C ASP A 8 -18.70 17.29 -7.48
N GLY A 9 -18.03 17.00 -6.36
CA GLY A 9 -17.13 17.92 -5.67
C GLY A 9 -16.04 18.51 -6.58
N PRO A 10 -15.11 19.32 -6.05
CA PRO A 10 -14.13 20.02 -6.89
C PRO A 10 -13.40 19.04 -7.79
N ILE A 11 -13.33 19.36 -9.10
CA ILE A 11 -12.67 18.52 -10.11
C ILE A 11 -11.24 18.27 -9.67
N GLN A 12 -10.93 16.99 -9.40
CA GLN A 12 -9.58 16.55 -9.01
C GLN A 12 -8.61 16.87 -10.16
N ARG A 13 -7.53 17.60 -9.87
CA ARG A 13 -6.53 17.97 -10.86
C ARG A 13 -5.51 16.88 -11.11
N TYR A 14 -5.03 16.27 -10.02
CA TYR A 14 -3.99 15.23 -10.05
C TYR A 14 -4.55 13.90 -9.59
N VAL A 15 -3.96 12.81 -10.08
CA VAL A 15 -4.33 11.46 -9.62
C VAL A 15 -4.06 11.25 -8.14
N ASP A 16 -4.87 10.46 -7.49
CA ASP A 16 -4.53 9.88 -6.18
C ASP A 16 -3.59 8.70 -6.41
N ILE A 17 -2.28 8.89 -6.16
CA ILE A 17 -1.25 7.88 -6.44
C ILE A 17 -1.47 6.60 -5.63
N LEU A 18 -2.11 6.69 -4.45
CA LEU A 18 -2.43 5.54 -3.62
C LEU A 18 -3.71 4.82 -4.07
N SER A 19 -4.36 5.26 -5.13
CA SER A 19 -5.40 4.49 -5.80
C SER A 19 -4.81 3.54 -6.84
N ASN A 20 -5.51 2.43 -7.12
CA ASN A 20 -5.09 1.50 -8.17
C ASN A 20 -4.92 2.20 -9.53
N GLY A 21 -5.88 3.06 -9.91
CA GLY A 21 -5.80 3.83 -11.15
C GLY A 21 -4.65 4.84 -11.16
N GLY A 22 -4.43 5.56 -10.05
CA GLY A 22 -3.35 6.54 -9.94
C GLY A 22 -1.97 5.90 -9.95
N PHE A 23 -1.80 4.78 -9.23
CA PHE A 23 -0.57 4.01 -9.24
C PHE A 23 -0.21 3.53 -10.65
N LYS A 24 -1.15 2.88 -11.33
CA LYS A 24 -0.96 2.42 -12.71
C LYS A 24 -0.68 3.57 -13.70
N ALA A 25 -1.36 4.71 -13.53
CA ALA A 25 -1.15 5.88 -14.38
C ALA A 25 0.27 6.45 -14.27
N LEU A 26 0.88 6.34 -13.08
CA LEU A 26 2.23 6.84 -12.80
C LEU A 26 3.30 5.77 -13.11
N PHE A 27 3.21 4.60 -12.49
CA PHE A 27 4.23 3.57 -12.56
C PHE A 27 4.12 2.68 -13.81
N GLY A 28 2.92 2.46 -14.33
CA GLY A 28 2.68 1.60 -15.49
C GLY A 28 3.00 2.23 -16.84
N ASP A 29 3.26 3.53 -16.90
CA ASP A 29 3.53 4.26 -18.14
C ASP A 29 5.05 4.41 -18.37
N VAL A 30 5.56 3.77 -19.41
CA VAL A 30 7.00 3.83 -19.77
C VAL A 30 7.48 5.26 -20.04
N ALA A 31 6.59 6.17 -20.44
CA ALA A 31 6.92 7.57 -20.62
C ALA A 31 7.33 8.27 -19.30
N ASN A 32 6.95 7.69 -18.14
CA ASN A 32 7.26 8.21 -16.81
C ASN A 32 8.54 7.58 -16.21
N LYS A 33 9.38 6.96 -17.01
CA LYS A 33 10.57 6.22 -16.56
C LYS A 33 11.47 7.03 -15.64
N ASP A 34 11.72 8.28 -15.95
CA ASP A 34 12.51 9.21 -15.15
C ASP A 34 11.84 9.58 -13.83
N VAL A 35 10.53 9.72 -13.84
CA VAL A 35 9.71 9.94 -12.62
C VAL A 35 9.77 8.74 -11.70
N VAL A 36 9.60 7.53 -12.25
CA VAL A 36 9.67 6.28 -11.48
C VAL A 36 11.08 6.10 -10.88
N MET A 37 12.15 6.35 -11.65
CA MET A 37 13.51 6.34 -11.12
C MET A 37 13.71 7.34 -9.98
N THR A 38 13.16 8.54 -10.11
CA THR A 38 13.21 9.55 -9.05
C THR A 38 12.58 9.05 -7.76
N ILE A 39 11.41 8.42 -7.86
CA ILE A 39 10.70 7.87 -6.70
C ILE A 39 11.51 6.72 -6.09
N ILE A 40 11.96 5.75 -6.87
CA ILE A 40 12.78 4.62 -6.38
C ILE A 40 14.05 5.13 -5.69
N ASN A 41 14.77 6.07 -6.33
CA ASN A 41 16.02 6.61 -5.80
C ASN A 41 15.86 7.35 -4.46
N ALA A 42 14.69 7.88 -4.15
CA ALA A 42 14.42 8.49 -2.86
C ALA A 42 14.46 7.49 -1.69
N PHE A 43 14.24 6.20 -1.97
CA PHE A 43 14.30 5.12 -0.97
C PHE A 43 15.65 4.42 -0.91
N LEU A 44 16.53 4.65 -1.89
CA LEU A 44 17.80 3.93 -1.99
C LEU A 44 18.95 4.73 -1.38
N PRO A 45 19.95 4.03 -0.80
CA PRO A 45 21.18 4.69 -0.39
C PRO A 45 21.95 5.19 -1.64
N GLU A 46 22.78 6.22 -1.47
CA GLU A 46 23.46 6.90 -2.57
C GLU A 46 24.27 5.95 -3.49
N HIS A 47 24.94 4.97 -2.90
CA HIS A 47 25.75 3.99 -3.65
C HIS A 47 24.92 2.98 -4.47
N ARG A 48 23.62 2.93 -4.28
CA ARG A 48 22.67 2.09 -5.02
C ARG A 48 21.78 2.90 -5.98
N ARG A 49 22.16 4.14 -6.25
CA ARG A 49 21.35 5.03 -7.08
C ARG A 49 21.20 4.48 -8.50
N VAL A 50 19.96 4.38 -8.95
CA VAL A 50 19.58 3.89 -10.27
C VAL A 50 19.62 5.04 -11.28
N VAL A 51 20.27 4.81 -12.42
CA VAL A 51 20.39 5.82 -13.51
C VAL A 51 19.60 5.44 -14.75
N ASP A 52 19.19 4.18 -14.86
CA ASP A 52 18.32 3.67 -15.91
C ASP A 52 17.57 2.43 -15.43
N ILE A 53 16.33 2.21 -15.92
CA ILE A 53 15.52 1.04 -15.59
C ILE A 53 14.90 0.42 -16.83
N ASN A 54 14.69 -0.90 -16.78
CA ASN A 54 13.92 -1.67 -17.76
C ASN A 54 12.69 -2.24 -17.07
N TYR A 55 11.51 -1.92 -17.59
CA TYR A 55 10.25 -2.45 -17.10
C TYR A 55 10.18 -3.96 -17.30
N LEU A 56 9.73 -4.69 -16.29
CA LEU A 56 9.52 -6.13 -16.37
C LEU A 56 8.01 -6.45 -16.38
N PRO A 57 7.63 -7.63 -16.94
CA PRO A 57 6.25 -8.10 -16.81
C PRO A 57 5.84 -8.22 -15.34
N THR A 58 4.64 -7.77 -15.02
CA THR A 58 4.08 -7.80 -13.66
C THR A 58 3.27 -9.07 -13.39
N GLU A 59 2.86 -9.80 -14.43
CA GLU A 59 2.12 -11.05 -14.30
C GLU A 59 3.03 -12.23 -14.59
N TYR A 60 3.04 -13.19 -13.68
CA TYR A 60 3.77 -14.43 -13.82
C TYR A 60 2.87 -15.62 -13.52
N GLN A 61 2.61 -16.40 -14.56
CA GLN A 61 2.03 -17.73 -14.40
C GLN A 61 3.09 -18.63 -13.77
N GLY A 62 2.77 -19.23 -12.63
CA GLY A 62 3.60 -20.28 -12.03
C GLY A 62 3.77 -21.46 -13.01
N PRO A 63 4.76 -22.37 -12.81
CA PRO A 63 4.79 -23.61 -13.57
C PRO A 63 3.45 -24.32 -13.40
N VAL A 64 2.94 -24.91 -14.52
CA VAL A 64 1.63 -25.56 -14.64
C VAL A 64 1.54 -26.80 -13.72
N MET A 65 1.68 -26.59 -12.42
CA MET A 65 1.32 -27.57 -11.39
C MET A 65 0.19 -26.95 -10.58
N ASP A 66 -0.88 -27.71 -10.40
CA ASP A 66 -2.22 -27.35 -9.91
C ASP A 66 -2.31 -26.58 -8.57
N HIS A 67 -1.20 -26.12 -7.99
CA HIS A 67 -1.18 -25.51 -6.64
C HIS A 67 -0.35 -24.24 -6.51
N ASN A 68 0.23 -23.71 -7.58
CA ASN A 68 1.00 -22.47 -7.49
C ASN A 68 0.09 -21.26 -7.70
N LYS A 69 0.09 -20.32 -6.73
CA LYS A 69 -0.54 -19.02 -6.91
C LYS A 69 0.12 -18.25 -8.05
N ASP A 70 -0.69 -17.65 -8.90
CA ASP A 70 -0.22 -16.63 -9.83
C ASP A 70 0.32 -15.44 -9.06
N PHE A 71 1.45 -14.91 -9.49
CA PHE A 71 2.04 -13.72 -8.90
C PHE A 71 1.72 -12.52 -9.78
N GLN A 72 1.09 -11.52 -9.19
CA GLN A 72 0.82 -10.25 -9.84
C GLN A 72 1.46 -9.15 -9.03
N PHE A 73 2.50 -8.54 -9.60
CA PHE A 73 3.18 -7.38 -9.02
C PHE A 73 2.47 -6.11 -9.48
N ASP A 74 2.43 -5.10 -8.61
CA ASP A 74 1.91 -3.81 -9.01
C ASP A 74 2.87 -3.11 -9.99
N PHE A 75 4.18 -3.17 -9.70
CA PHE A 75 5.24 -2.68 -10.59
C PHE A 75 6.54 -3.45 -10.38
N MET A 76 7.27 -3.73 -11.46
CA MET A 76 8.59 -4.34 -11.40
C MET A 76 9.51 -3.82 -12.51
N CYS A 77 10.78 -3.58 -12.17
CA CYS A 77 11.81 -3.20 -13.12
C CYS A 77 13.20 -3.72 -12.71
N THR A 78 14.17 -3.61 -13.61
CA THR A 78 15.59 -3.84 -13.32
C THR A 78 16.42 -2.65 -13.72
N ASP A 79 17.56 -2.45 -13.06
CA ASP A 79 18.61 -1.55 -13.52
C ASP A 79 19.62 -2.25 -14.45
N ALA A 80 20.66 -1.53 -14.84
CA ALA A 80 21.73 -2.05 -15.70
C ALA A 80 22.59 -3.14 -15.03
N SER A 81 22.62 -3.20 -13.69
CA SER A 81 23.32 -4.25 -12.93
C SER A 81 22.49 -5.55 -12.82
N GLY A 82 21.23 -5.52 -13.21
CA GLY A 82 20.29 -6.60 -13.03
C GLY A 82 19.57 -6.59 -11.69
N THR A 83 19.85 -5.62 -10.80
CA THR A 83 19.10 -5.43 -9.54
C THR A 83 17.62 -5.28 -9.84
N VAL A 84 16.78 -6.06 -9.16
CA VAL A 84 15.32 -6.04 -9.33
C VAL A 84 14.70 -5.08 -8.32
N PHE A 85 13.83 -4.21 -8.80
CA PHE A 85 13.02 -3.33 -7.98
C PHE A 85 11.54 -3.67 -8.17
N ILE A 86 10.86 -3.91 -7.06
CA ILE A 86 9.43 -4.12 -6.98
C ILE A 86 8.85 -2.93 -6.20
N VAL A 87 7.80 -2.31 -6.70
CA VAL A 87 7.03 -1.32 -5.95
C VAL A 87 5.61 -1.85 -5.82
N GLU A 88 5.19 -2.02 -4.59
CA GLU A 88 3.86 -2.50 -4.21
C GLU A 88 3.10 -1.39 -3.49
N MET A 89 1.82 -1.23 -3.80
CA MET A 89 0.96 -0.25 -3.16
C MET A 89 -0.13 -0.94 -2.35
N GLN A 90 -0.19 -0.63 -1.06
CA GLN A 90 -1.20 -1.18 -0.16
C GLN A 90 -1.98 -0.08 0.53
N ARG A 91 -3.16 0.24 0.01
CA ARG A 91 -3.99 1.32 0.55
C ARG A 91 -4.72 0.94 1.84
N TYR A 92 -5.13 -0.31 1.96
CA TYR A 92 -5.95 -0.84 3.05
C TYR A 92 -5.22 -1.95 3.79
N GLN A 93 -5.65 -2.20 5.03
CA GLN A 93 -5.08 -3.27 5.82
C GLN A 93 -5.44 -4.63 5.22
N GLU A 94 -4.41 -5.46 4.99
CA GLU A 94 -4.54 -6.84 4.52
C GLU A 94 -3.80 -7.77 5.48
N GLU A 95 -4.45 -8.85 5.89
CA GLU A 95 -3.95 -9.75 6.92
C GLU A 95 -2.58 -10.37 6.58
N TYR A 96 -2.35 -10.68 5.30
CA TYR A 96 -1.15 -11.39 4.86
C TYR A 96 -0.19 -10.51 4.04
N TRP A 97 -0.31 -9.19 4.12
CA TRP A 97 0.49 -8.25 3.35
C TRP A 97 1.99 -8.50 3.45
N PHE A 98 2.54 -8.58 4.67
CA PHE A 98 3.99 -8.80 4.85
C PHE A 98 4.46 -10.14 4.30
N LYS A 99 3.67 -11.20 4.50
CA LYS A 99 3.97 -12.52 3.95
C LYS A 99 3.95 -12.51 2.42
N ARG A 100 3.04 -11.73 1.83
CA ARG A 100 2.97 -11.51 0.37
C ARG A 100 4.23 -10.79 -0.12
N CYS A 101 4.66 -9.72 0.52
CA CYS A 101 5.88 -8.99 0.16
C CYS A 101 7.12 -9.89 0.23
N VAL A 102 7.28 -10.68 1.29
CA VAL A 102 8.37 -11.66 1.41
C VAL A 102 8.30 -12.69 0.28
N SER A 103 7.11 -13.24 0.01
CA SER A 103 6.90 -14.21 -1.08
C SER A 103 7.25 -13.61 -2.45
N TYR A 104 6.86 -12.36 -2.71
CA TYR A 104 7.15 -11.64 -3.95
C TYR A 104 8.65 -11.41 -4.14
N ALA A 105 9.32 -10.87 -3.13
CA ALA A 105 10.76 -10.63 -3.18
C ALA A 105 11.55 -11.93 -3.35
N SER A 106 11.19 -12.99 -2.60
CA SER A 106 11.82 -14.31 -2.70
C SER A 106 11.64 -14.92 -4.10
N ARG A 107 10.46 -14.77 -4.67
CA ARG A 107 10.17 -15.29 -6.03
C ARG A 107 10.96 -14.53 -7.10
N ALA A 108 11.05 -13.21 -6.97
CA ALA A 108 11.84 -12.39 -7.89
C ALA A 108 13.33 -12.73 -7.80
N TYR A 109 13.84 -13.01 -6.59
CA TYR A 109 15.22 -13.46 -6.38
C TYR A 109 15.46 -14.85 -6.97
N ASP A 110 14.62 -15.85 -6.65
CA ASP A 110 14.73 -17.22 -7.16
C ASP A 110 14.76 -17.29 -8.69
N ARG A 111 13.98 -16.45 -9.35
CA ARG A 111 13.89 -16.41 -10.82
C ARG A 111 15.16 -15.94 -11.54
N GLN A 112 16.04 -15.26 -10.86
CA GLN A 112 17.32 -14.85 -11.40
C GLN A 112 18.28 -16.04 -11.48
N ASN A 113 18.08 -17.07 -10.64
CA ASN A 113 18.91 -18.27 -10.62
C ASN A 113 18.61 -19.16 -11.83
N ARG A 114 19.65 -19.48 -12.59
CA ARG A 114 19.55 -20.39 -13.77
C ARG A 114 20.35 -21.65 -13.52
N LYS A 115 19.87 -22.75 -14.04
CA LYS A 115 20.56 -24.04 -13.95
C LYS A 115 22.00 -23.92 -14.51
N GLY A 116 22.97 -24.32 -13.69
CA GLY A 116 24.41 -24.30 -14.05
C GLY A 116 25.13 -22.97 -13.80
N GLN A 117 24.44 -21.99 -13.20
CA GLN A 117 25.08 -20.76 -12.71
C GLN A 117 25.29 -20.80 -11.18
N ASN A 118 26.23 -20.01 -10.69
CA ASN A 118 26.41 -19.76 -9.26
C ASN A 118 25.24 -18.93 -8.74
N TYR A 119 25.02 -18.94 -7.40
CA TYR A 119 23.99 -18.13 -6.74
C TYR A 119 24.37 -16.63 -6.60
N ASP A 120 25.38 -16.18 -7.35
CA ASP A 120 25.79 -14.78 -7.44
C ASP A 120 24.85 -14.01 -8.39
N VAL A 121 23.67 -13.69 -7.87
CA VAL A 121 22.64 -12.94 -8.59
C VAL A 121 22.38 -11.59 -7.91
N PRO A 122 22.00 -10.56 -8.69
CA PRO A 122 21.73 -9.23 -8.14
C PRO A 122 20.63 -9.23 -7.07
N PRO A 123 20.68 -8.28 -6.12
CA PRO A 123 19.68 -8.18 -5.06
C PRO A 123 18.29 -7.81 -5.58
N VAL A 124 17.30 -8.01 -4.71
CA VAL A 124 15.91 -7.59 -4.93
C VAL A 124 15.54 -6.54 -3.87
N TYR A 125 15.10 -5.38 -4.32
CA TYR A 125 14.50 -4.35 -3.50
C TYR A 125 12.99 -4.36 -3.68
N LEU A 126 12.23 -4.52 -2.58
CA LEU A 126 10.79 -4.35 -2.59
C LEU A 126 10.44 -3.11 -1.76
N ILE A 127 9.77 -2.15 -2.40
CA ILE A 127 9.29 -0.92 -1.78
C ILE A 127 7.78 -1.01 -1.63
N GLY A 128 7.30 -1.13 -0.40
CA GLY A 128 5.87 -1.16 -0.06
C GLY A 128 5.38 0.23 0.34
N LEU A 129 4.55 0.84 -0.50
CA LEU A 129 3.90 2.12 -0.22
C LEU A 129 2.58 1.86 0.52
N MET A 130 2.51 2.21 1.80
CA MET A 130 1.41 1.82 2.67
C MET A 130 0.52 3.01 3.04
N GLY A 131 -0.78 2.89 2.75
CA GLY A 131 -1.84 3.75 3.28
C GLY A 131 -2.35 3.30 4.66
N THR A 132 -1.61 2.40 5.33
CA THR A 132 -1.90 1.85 6.66
C THR A 132 -0.65 1.90 7.52
N GLU A 133 -0.80 1.57 8.80
CA GLU A 133 0.31 1.53 9.76
C GLU A 133 0.70 0.10 10.10
N ILE A 134 1.99 -0.10 10.35
CA ILE A 134 2.52 -1.33 10.94
C ILE A 134 2.36 -1.24 12.46
N HIS A 135 2.01 -2.35 13.09
CA HIS A 135 2.03 -2.41 14.55
C HIS A 135 3.49 -2.49 15.04
N HIS A 136 3.97 -1.41 15.63
CA HIS A 136 5.28 -1.34 16.25
C HIS A 136 5.15 -1.46 17.76
N PRO A 137 5.82 -2.46 18.41
CA PRO A 137 5.74 -2.66 19.86
C PRO A 137 6.29 -1.46 20.65
N ASP A 138 7.39 -0.90 20.20
CA ASP A 138 8.02 0.28 20.79
C ASP A 138 7.58 1.55 20.04
N ARG A 139 6.54 2.21 20.57
CA ARG A 139 5.97 3.40 19.95
C ARG A 139 6.90 4.60 20.00
N ASP A 140 7.68 4.74 21.06
CA ASP A 140 8.55 5.91 21.25
C ASP A 140 9.67 5.93 20.21
N LEU A 141 10.25 4.76 19.92
CA LEU A 141 11.26 4.60 18.86
C LEU A 141 10.70 4.91 17.46
N TRP A 142 9.39 4.74 17.27
CA TRP A 142 8.71 4.88 15.99
C TRP A 142 7.91 6.19 15.87
N GLU A 143 7.95 7.09 16.85
CA GLU A 143 7.15 8.32 16.85
C GLU A 143 7.41 9.19 15.61
N GLU A 144 8.68 9.37 15.24
CA GLU A 144 9.10 10.16 14.08
C GLU A 144 9.54 9.31 12.87
N ARG A 145 9.44 7.98 12.96
CA ARG A 145 9.83 7.06 11.89
C ARG A 145 8.62 6.59 11.12
N TYR A 146 8.69 6.74 9.81
CA TYR A 146 7.66 6.32 8.86
C TYR A 146 8.21 5.45 7.73
N ILE A 147 9.51 5.12 7.78
CA ILE A 147 10.17 4.17 6.88
C ILE A 147 10.86 3.10 7.71
N SER A 148 10.66 1.85 7.33
CA SER A 148 11.34 0.69 7.88
C SER A 148 12.00 -0.12 6.79
N GLU A 149 13.22 -0.59 7.05
CA GLU A 149 13.98 -1.45 6.15
C GLU A 149 14.24 -2.79 6.84
N TYR A 150 13.95 -3.86 6.11
CA TYR A 150 14.10 -5.23 6.56
C TYR A 150 15.05 -5.97 5.62
N THR A 151 16.01 -6.68 6.22
CA THR A 151 16.99 -7.51 5.53
C THR A 151 17.43 -8.68 6.43
N PHE A 152 18.23 -9.59 5.91
CA PHE A 152 18.72 -10.73 6.67
C PHE A 152 19.85 -10.31 7.61
N ARG A 153 19.60 -10.41 8.93
CA ARG A 153 20.59 -10.08 9.96
C ARG A 153 20.64 -11.17 11.01
N GLU A 154 21.82 -11.35 11.59
CA GLU A 154 21.98 -12.18 12.78
C GLU A 154 21.13 -11.59 13.92
N LYS A 155 20.45 -12.46 14.68
CA LYS A 155 19.40 -12.06 15.62
C LYS A 155 19.93 -11.29 16.83
N GLU A 156 21.14 -11.63 17.31
CA GLU A 156 21.72 -11.06 18.53
C GLU A 156 22.69 -9.93 18.23
N THR A 157 23.59 -10.12 17.26
CA THR A 157 24.63 -9.14 16.91
C THR A 157 24.16 -8.10 15.90
N HIS A 158 23.05 -8.38 15.20
CA HIS A 158 22.52 -7.58 14.09
C HIS A 158 23.48 -7.44 12.90
N ASP A 159 24.48 -8.32 12.79
CA ASP A 159 25.37 -8.37 11.65
C ASP A 159 24.59 -8.69 10.38
N LEU A 160 24.86 -7.95 9.32
CA LEU A 160 24.25 -8.17 8.01
C LEU A 160 24.80 -9.48 7.43
N LEU A 161 23.91 -10.41 7.11
CA LEU A 161 24.29 -11.66 6.45
C LEU A 161 24.68 -11.44 4.99
N ASP A 162 23.77 -10.80 4.23
CA ASP A 162 23.95 -10.46 2.82
C ASP A 162 22.84 -9.49 2.38
N GLU A 163 23.12 -8.68 1.35
CA GLU A 163 22.15 -7.79 0.70
C GLU A 163 21.38 -8.52 -0.43
N THR A 164 20.77 -9.65 -0.10
CA THR A 164 20.07 -10.49 -1.09
C THR A 164 18.66 -9.97 -1.36
N ILE A 165 17.90 -9.72 -0.30
CA ILE A 165 16.53 -9.19 -0.34
C ILE A 165 16.44 -8.05 0.67
N ILE A 166 16.01 -6.90 0.17
CA ILE A 166 15.76 -5.71 0.97
C ILE A 166 14.29 -5.34 0.80
N ILE A 167 13.55 -5.26 1.91
CA ILE A 167 12.14 -4.85 1.91
C ILE A 167 12.03 -3.53 2.67
N ILE A 168 11.54 -2.50 1.99
CA ILE A 168 11.36 -1.16 2.53
C ILE A 168 9.87 -0.87 2.60
N PHE A 169 9.35 -0.55 3.78
CA PHE A 169 7.98 -0.07 3.94
C PHE A 169 7.96 1.42 4.25
N ALA A 170 7.09 2.14 3.53
CA ALA A 170 6.79 3.54 3.76
C ALA A 170 5.35 3.69 4.26
N GLU A 171 5.18 4.00 5.55
CA GLU A 171 3.89 4.19 6.22
C GLU A 171 3.39 5.62 6.01
N LEU A 172 2.73 5.87 4.88
CA LEU A 172 2.32 7.21 4.48
C LEU A 172 1.31 7.86 5.43
N THR A 173 0.50 7.07 6.15
CA THR A 173 -0.39 7.58 7.21
C THR A 173 0.38 8.25 8.33
N ARG A 174 1.54 7.72 8.71
CA ARG A 174 2.40 8.26 9.77
C ARG A 174 3.20 9.50 9.33
N PHE A 175 3.43 9.67 8.03
CA PHE A 175 4.12 10.86 7.51
C PHE A 175 3.23 12.10 7.67
N SER A 176 3.59 13.00 8.58
CA SER A 176 2.77 14.17 8.97
C SER A 176 3.39 15.52 8.60
N LYS A 177 4.60 15.53 8.01
CA LYS A 177 5.30 16.77 7.65
C LYS A 177 4.50 17.61 6.63
N ALA A 178 4.39 18.90 6.91
CA ALA A 178 3.97 19.88 5.91
C ALA A 178 5.03 20.00 4.81
N VAL A 179 4.66 20.48 3.62
CA VAL A 179 5.62 20.62 2.51
C VAL A 179 6.80 21.51 2.86
N SER A 180 6.58 22.56 3.66
CA SER A 180 7.61 23.48 4.15
C SER A 180 8.61 22.84 5.14
N GLU A 181 8.26 21.67 5.71
CA GLU A 181 9.09 20.92 6.65
C GLU A 181 9.90 19.82 5.93
N CYS A 182 9.57 19.52 4.67
CA CYS A 182 10.28 18.52 3.89
C CYS A 182 11.68 18.99 3.50
N ARG A 183 12.72 18.43 4.13
CA ARG A 183 14.12 18.84 3.91
C ARG A 183 14.87 17.91 2.97
N SER A 184 14.57 16.61 3.00
CA SER A 184 15.20 15.59 2.16
C SER A 184 14.36 15.27 0.94
N ASP A 185 14.95 14.60 -0.06
CA ASP A 185 14.21 14.12 -1.24
C ASP A 185 13.18 13.09 -0.85
N ILE A 186 13.49 12.23 0.12
CA ILE A 186 12.52 11.25 0.60
C ILE A 186 11.31 11.92 1.28
N ASP A 187 11.51 12.98 2.08
CA ASP A 187 10.38 13.73 2.65
C ASP A 187 9.46 14.29 1.55
N ARG A 188 10.06 14.89 0.51
CA ARG A 188 9.31 15.48 -0.61
C ARG A 188 8.56 14.41 -1.41
N ILE A 189 9.20 13.27 -1.68
CA ILE A 189 8.55 12.16 -2.37
C ILE A 189 7.40 11.59 -1.53
N LEU A 190 7.58 11.37 -0.23
CA LEU A 190 6.49 10.89 0.65
C LEU A 190 5.34 11.89 0.72
N TYR A 191 5.64 13.20 0.77
CA TYR A 191 4.62 14.23 0.71
C TYR A 191 3.82 14.16 -0.60
N ILE A 192 4.49 14.02 -1.73
CA ILE A 192 3.88 13.89 -3.06
C ILE A 192 3.00 12.63 -3.11
N LEU A 193 3.55 11.48 -2.75
CA LEU A 193 2.83 10.20 -2.78
C LEU A 193 1.55 10.23 -1.91
N LYS A 194 1.63 10.85 -0.73
CA LYS A 194 0.49 10.95 0.20
C LYS A 194 -0.56 11.95 -0.26
N ASN A 195 -0.16 13.11 -0.77
CA ASN A 195 -1.06 14.26 -0.87
C ASN A 195 -1.48 14.59 -2.31
N MET A 196 -0.86 14.00 -3.34
CA MET A 196 -1.06 14.38 -4.75
C MET A 196 -2.54 14.54 -5.13
N GLY A 197 -3.38 13.57 -4.79
CA GLY A 197 -4.81 13.59 -5.11
C GLY A 197 -5.61 14.72 -4.49
N ASN A 198 -5.07 15.37 -3.45
CA ASN A 198 -5.72 16.48 -2.74
C ASN A 198 -5.15 17.85 -3.14
N LEU A 199 -4.08 17.89 -3.97
CA LEU A 199 -3.46 19.12 -4.38
C LEU A 199 -4.20 19.74 -5.58
N HIS A 200 -4.43 21.04 -5.51
CA HIS A 200 -4.97 21.82 -6.63
C HIS A 200 -3.87 22.46 -7.48
N ASN A 201 -2.71 22.72 -6.88
CA ASN A 201 -1.54 23.29 -7.55
C ASN A 201 -0.28 22.65 -6.98
N GLN A 202 0.80 22.68 -7.77
CA GLN A 202 2.12 22.28 -7.30
C GLN A 202 2.63 23.30 -6.27
N PRO A 203 3.00 22.84 -5.05
CA PRO A 203 3.58 23.70 -4.02
C PRO A 203 4.87 24.38 -4.50
N GLN A 204 5.15 25.57 -3.96
CA GLN A 204 6.34 26.35 -4.35
C GLN A 204 7.64 25.61 -3.99
N GLU A 205 7.65 24.87 -2.89
CA GLU A 205 8.78 24.07 -2.39
C GLU A 205 9.14 22.88 -3.31
N LEU A 206 8.22 22.51 -4.21
CA LEU A 206 8.36 21.37 -5.11
C LEU A 206 8.50 21.80 -6.60
N GLN A 207 8.85 23.04 -6.88
CA GLN A 207 8.94 23.58 -8.27
C GLN A 207 10.27 23.29 -8.98
N THR A 208 11.12 22.39 -8.46
CA THR A 208 12.29 21.93 -9.20
C THR A 208 11.88 21.07 -10.40
N GLU A 209 12.73 20.99 -11.43
CA GLU A 209 12.48 20.21 -12.64
C GLU A 209 12.05 18.78 -12.34
N VAL A 210 12.72 18.12 -11.41
CA VAL A 210 12.49 16.73 -11.01
C VAL A 210 11.06 16.53 -10.47
N TYR A 211 10.61 17.39 -9.55
CA TYR A 211 9.25 17.26 -8.99
C TYR A 211 8.19 17.75 -9.98
N ARG A 212 8.48 18.76 -10.79
CA ARG A 212 7.58 19.24 -11.85
C ARG A 212 7.17 18.09 -12.77
N ARG A 213 8.12 17.24 -13.17
CA ARG A 213 7.85 16.06 -14.00
C ARG A 213 6.90 15.08 -13.34
N ILE A 214 6.98 14.90 -12.01
CA ILE A 214 6.03 14.05 -11.28
C ILE A 214 4.61 14.64 -11.34
N PHE A 215 4.47 15.94 -11.14
CA PHE A 215 3.17 16.63 -11.22
C PHE A 215 2.58 16.55 -12.63
N GLU A 216 3.38 16.74 -13.66
CA GLU A 216 2.97 16.61 -15.08
C GLU A 216 2.47 15.19 -15.39
N ALA A 217 3.19 14.16 -14.93
CA ALA A 217 2.81 12.75 -15.09
C ALA A 217 1.50 12.40 -14.38
N CYS A 218 1.17 13.12 -13.31
CA CYS A 218 -0.04 12.92 -12.49
C CYS A 218 -1.20 13.82 -12.91
N GLU A 219 -1.04 14.76 -13.85
CA GLU A 219 -2.10 15.71 -14.22
C GLU A 219 -3.14 15.05 -15.12
N ILE A 220 -4.37 14.89 -14.60
CA ILE A 220 -5.47 14.16 -15.28
C ILE A 220 -5.84 14.82 -16.61
N ALA A 221 -5.75 16.14 -16.70
CA ALA A 221 -6.06 16.88 -17.93
C ALA A 221 -5.09 16.56 -19.08
N ALA A 222 -3.86 16.13 -18.77
CA ALA A 222 -2.84 15.75 -19.73
C ALA A 222 -2.97 14.30 -20.23
N PHE A 223 -3.87 13.51 -19.67
CA PHE A 223 -4.04 12.12 -20.07
C PHE A 223 -4.63 12.00 -21.48
N THR A 224 -4.15 11.00 -22.22
CA THR A 224 -4.84 10.57 -23.44
C THR A 224 -6.25 10.10 -23.08
N LYS A 225 -7.15 10.07 -24.07
CA LYS A 225 -8.53 9.64 -23.88
C LYS A 225 -8.59 8.24 -23.24
N ASP A 226 -7.78 7.31 -23.74
CA ASP A 226 -7.78 5.91 -23.26
C ASP A 226 -7.23 5.80 -21.83
N LYS A 227 -6.14 6.52 -21.51
CA LYS A 227 -5.57 6.60 -20.15
C LYS A 227 -6.58 7.17 -19.16
N ARG A 228 -7.32 8.21 -19.57
CA ARG A 228 -8.35 8.82 -18.73
C ARG A 228 -9.53 7.88 -18.46
N ILE A 229 -10.03 7.19 -19.50
CA ILE A 229 -11.10 6.20 -19.38
C ILE A 229 -10.67 5.07 -18.44
N GLN A 230 -9.44 4.57 -18.58
CA GLN A 230 -8.92 3.51 -17.70
C GLN A 230 -8.82 3.99 -16.25
N TYR A 231 -8.27 5.19 -16.01
CA TYR A 231 -8.19 5.79 -14.69
C TYR A 231 -9.59 5.93 -14.03
N GLU A 232 -10.56 6.50 -14.75
CA GLU A 232 -11.92 6.67 -14.25
C GLU A 232 -12.60 5.32 -13.93
N ARG A 233 -12.35 4.30 -14.74
CA ARG A 233 -12.83 2.93 -14.51
C ARG A 233 -12.22 2.33 -13.24
N ASP A 234 -10.90 2.39 -13.08
CA ASP A 234 -10.21 1.86 -11.92
C ASP A 234 -10.67 2.57 -10.63
N MET A 235 -10.88 3.89 -10.67
CA MET A 235 -11.42 4.66 -9.56
C MET A 235 -12.86 4.27 -9.20
N TYR A 236 -13.70 4.01 -10.21
CA TYR A 236 -15.07 3.56 -10.00
C TYR A 236 -15.10 2.17 -9.35
N ASP A 237 -14.31 1.22 -9.87
CA ASP A 237 -14.23 -0.14 -9.33
C ASP A 237 -13.71 -0.14 -7.90
N GLU A 238 -12.70 0.66 -7.59
CA GLU A 238 -12.17 0.82 -6.23
C GLU A 238 -13.24 1.38 -5.28
N LYS A 239 -14.00 2.40 -5.70
CA LYS A 239 -15.10 2.97 -4.91
C LYS A 239 -16.19 1.94 -4.64
N ARG A 240 -16.53 1.13 -5.64
CA ARG A 240 -17.52 0.05 -5.52
C ARG A 240 -17.06 -1.01 -4.53
N LEU A 241 -15.82 -1.48 -4.63
CA LEU A 241 -15.24 -2.46 -3.71
C LEU A 241 -15.23 -1.96 -2.26
N ARG A 242 -14.87 -0.69 -2.04
CA ARG A 242 -14.95 -0.05 -0.71
C ARG A 242 -16.36 -0.08 -0.14
N GLY A 243 -17.37 0.22 -0.97
CA GLY A 243 -18.75 0.19 -0.53
C GLY A 243 -19.16 -1.20 -0.05
N ILE A 244 -18.76 -2.24 -0.79
CA ILE A 244 -19.01 -3.64 -0.45
C ILE A 244 -18.29 -4.01 0.85
N GLU A 245 -17.01 -3.69 0.96
CA GLU A 245 -16.20 -3.97 2.17
C GLU A 245 -16.78 -3.27 3.43
N ALA A 246 -17.16 -2.00 3.30
CA ALA A 246 -17.75 -1.26 4.39
C ALA A 246 -19.09 -1.88 4.84
N ALA A 247 -19.89 -2.39 3.90
CA ALA A 247 -21.13 -3.09 4.20
C ALA A 247 -20.87 -4.41 4.96
N TYR A 248 -19.91 -5.23 4.50
CA TYR A 248 -19.52 -6.47 5.19
C TYR A 248 -18.95 -6.22 6.58
N ARG A 249 -18.10 -5.19 6.72
CA ARG A 249 -17.56 -4.80 8.03
C ARG A 249 -18.64 -4.35 9.01
N LYS A 250 -19.69 -3.66 8.51
CA LYS A 250 -20.83 -3.27 9.33
C LYS A 250 -21.61 -4.50 9.79
N ILE A 251 -21.92 -5.42 8.87
CA ILE A 251 -22.64 -6.67 9.19
C ILE A 251 -21.84 -7.49 10.23
N GLY A 252 -20.55 -7.75 9.98
CA GLY A 252 -19.72 -8.53 10.92
C GLY A 252 -19.58 -7.86 12.30
N LYS A 253 -19.60 -6.51 12.37
CA LYS A 253 -19.61 -5.80 13.66
C LYS A 253 -20.94 -5.96 14.40
N GLU A 254 -22.07 -5.97 13.68
CA GLU A 254 -23.39 -6.20 14.26
C GLU A 254 -23.50 -7.66 14.75
N GLU A 255 -23.12 -8.63 13.93
CA GLU A 255 -23.10 -10.06 14.30
C GLU A 255 -22.20 -10.31 15.51
N GLY A 256 -20.97 -9.82 15.50
CA GLY A 256 -20.04 -9.97 16.63
C GLY A 256 -20.53 -9.30 17.91
N ARG A 257 -21.32 -8.20 17.81
CA ARG A 257 -21.96 -7.59 18.98
C ARG A 257 -23.06 -8.46 19.54
N GLU A 258 -23.91 -9.02 18.67
CA GLU A 258 -24.99 -9.93 19.07
C GLU A 258 -24.44 -11.21 19.73
N GLU A 259 -23.40 -11.82 19.13
CA GLU A 259 -22.74 -12.98 19.72
C GLU A 259 -22.16 -12.68 21.10
N ALA A 260 -21.46 -11.55 21.27
CA ALA A 260 -20.90 -11.14 22.56
C ALA A 260 -22.00 -10.89 23.63
N GLN A 261 -23.13 -10.31 23.23
CA GLN A 261 -24.29 -10.09 24.12
C GLN A 261 -24.90 -11.44 24.57
N LEU A 262 -25.05 -12.38 23.64
CA LEU A 262 -25.56 -13.74 23.94
C LEU A 262 -24.60 -14.53 24.86
N GLU A 263 -23.29 -14.48 24.58
CA GLU A 263 -22.26 -15.12 25.39
C GLU A 263 -22.24 -14.56 26.84
N MET A 264 -22.29 -13.22 26.95
CA MET A 264 -22.36 -12.54 28.24
C MET A 264 -23.62 -12.93 29.01
N ALA A 265 -24.77 -12.95 28.36
CA ALA A 265 -26.04 -13.33 28.99
C ALA A 265 -26.04 -14.80 29.48
N ARG A 266 -25.52 -15.73 28.65
CA ARG A 266 -25.33 -17.14 29.04
C ARG A 266 -24.45 -17.28 30.29
N LYS A 267 -23.32 -16.55 30.30
CA LYS A 267 -22.39 -16.59 31.44
C LYS A 267 -23.03 -16.03 32.73
N LEU A 268 -23.72 -14.90 32.63
CA LEU A 268 -24.43 -14.31 33.78
C LEU A 268 -25.54 -15.25 34.30
N LYS A 269 -26.31 -15.91 33.40
CA LYS A 269 -27.35 -16.88 33.77
C LYS A 269 -26.76 -18.10 34.47
N SER A 270 -25.61 -18.63 34.00
CA SER A 270 -24.92 -19.75 34.65
C SER A 270 -24.38 -19.40 36.04
N LEU A 271 -24.10 -18.13 36.31
CA LEU A 271 -23.69 -17.61 37.61
C LEU A 271 -24.88 -17.33 38.56
N GLY A 272 -26.11 -17.58 38.13
CA GLY A 272 -27.31 -17.37 38.96
C GLY A 272 -27.76 -15.91 39.11
N VAL A 273 -27.30 -15.03 38.18
CA VAL A 273 -27.71 -13.62 38.19
C VAL A 273 -29.19 -13.50 37.80
N ALA A 274 -29.93 -12.61 38.47
CA ALA A 274 -31.34 -12.39 38.21
C ALA A 274 -31.61 -11.97 36.74
N ILE A 275 -32.67 -12.53 36.14
CA ILE A 275 -33.01 -12.31 34.72
C ILE A 275 -33.10 -10.81 34.38
N ASN A 276 -33.74 -9.99 35.23
CA ASN A 276 -33.84 -8.56 35.00
C ASN A 276 -32.46 -7.85 34.88
N THR A 277 -31.52 -8.26 35.73
CA THR A 277 -30.14 -7.73 35.70
C THR A 277 -29.39 -8.19 34.42
N ILE A 278 -29.65 -9.42 33.96
CA ILE A 278 -29.09 -9.91 32.68
C ILE A 278 -29.61 -9.15 31.52
N ILE A 279 -30.91 -8.85 31.47
CA ILE A 279 -31.57 -8.04 30.43
C ILE A 279 -30.91 -6.64 30.40
N GLU A 280 -30.78 -5.99 31.56
CA GLU A 280 -30.17 -4.67 31.67
C GLU A 280 -28.70 -4.64 31.21
N ALA A 281 -27.93 -5.66 31.60
CA ALA A 281 -26.51 -5.75 31.28
C ALA A 281 -26.25 -6.14 29.81
N SER A 282 -27.03 -7.06 29.23
CA SER A 282 -26.83 -7.56 27.88
C SER A 282 -27.54 -6.73 26.80
N GLY A 283 -28.61 -6.02 27.17
CA GLY A 283 -29.50 -5.33 26.22
C GLY A 283 -30.39 -6.28 25.40
N LEU A 284 -30.41 -7.59 25.72
CA LEU A 284 -31.29 -8.59 25.11
C LEU A 284 -32.69 -8.51 25.70
N ASP A 285 -33.68 -8.91 24.91
CA ASP A 285 -35.05 -9.02 25.41
C ASP A 285 -35.23 -10.21 26.40
N ARG A 286 -36.33 -10.18 27.14
CA ARG A 286 -36.62 -11.19 28.17
C ARG A 286 -36.74 -12.59 27.59
N GLU A 287 -37.43 -12.74 26.46
CA GLU A 287 -37.69 -14.01 25.81
C GLU A 287 -36.36 -14.69 25.42
N THR A 288 -35.47 -13.93 24.83
CA THR A 288 -34.10 -14.37 24.47
C THR A 288 -33.33 -14.79 25.71
N VAL A 289 -33.32 -14.00 26.80
CA VAL A 289 -32.59 -14.34 28.03
C VAL A 289 -33.17 -15.57 28.72
N GLU A 290 -34.50 -15.75 28.72
CA GLU A 290 -35.15 -16.94 29.29
C GLU A 290 -34.86 -18.23 28.49
N ALA A 291 -34.70 -18.11 27.17
CA ALA A 291 -34.39 -19.22 26.27
C ALA A 291 -32.92 -19.68 26.29
N LEU A 292 -31.97 -18.84 26.78
CA LEU A 292 -30.56 -19.19 26.93
C LEU A 292 -30.33 -20.22 28.04
#